data_6a4b7cba42132572610d8c8c73bd32b9
#
_entry.id   6a4b7cba42132572610d8c8c73bd32b9
#
_cell.length_a   1.000
_cell.length_b   1.000
_cell.length_c   1.000
_cell.angle_alpha   90.00
_cell.angle_beta   90.00
_cell.angle_gamma   90.00
#
_symmetry.space_group_name_H-M   'P 1'
#
loop_
_entity.id
_entity.type
_entity.pdbx_description
1 polymer ?
#
loop_
_entity_poly.entity_id
_entity_poly.type
_entity_poly.pdbx_seq_one_letter_code
_entity_poly.pdbx_strand_id
1 'polypeptide(L)'
;ACAAPGGKTAHLLERADLELLALDIDAVRTRRIEDNLQRLHLVARTKVADCLEFRQWWDGKPFDAILADVPCSASGVGRRHPDIKVLRRESDIRRLVHTQAAILDTLWPLLKPGGVLLYATCSVFVEENQAQVDAFLVRQADAQRVLEEQWLPQDSHDGFYYALLQKA
;
A
#
# COMPACT_ATOMS: atom_id res chain seq x y z
N ALA A 1 -5.29 1.49 -1.05
CA ALA A 1 -5.51 0.97 0.29
C ALA A 1 -4.46 1.49 1.25
N CYS A 2 -4.84 1.76 2.53
CA CYS A 2 -4.00 2.37 3.57
C CYS A 2 -3.47 3.75 3.13
N ALA A 3 -4.37 4.58 2.58
CA ALA A 3 -4.01 5.74 1.76
C ALA A 3 -3.51 6.95 2.54
N ALA A 4 -3.73 7.01 3.85
CA ALA A 4 -3.40 8.19 4.65
C ALA A 4 -1.87 8.35 4.86
N PRO A 5 -1.38 9.58 4.82
CA PRO A 5 -2.08 10.87 4.84
C PRO A 5 -2.50 11.42 3.46
N GLY A 6 -2.42 10.66 2.36
CA GLY A 6 -2.93 11.05 1.05
C GLY A 6 -1.88 11.56 0.05
N GLY A 7 -0.59 11.50 0.37
CA GLY A 7 0.47 11.94 -0.56
C GLY A 7 0.50 11.13 -1.86
N LYS A 8 0.40 9.80 -1.78
CA LYS A 8 0.33 8.93 -2.97
C LYS A 8 -0.99 9.12 -3.73
N THR A 9 -2.11 9.35 -3.01
CA THR A 9 -3.42 9.67 -3.60
C THR A 9 -3.35 10.93 -4.45
N ALA A 10 -2.82 12.03 -3.89
CA ALA A 10 -2.63 13.28 -4.60
C ALA A 10 -1.71 13.12 -5.82
N HIS A 11 -0.58 12.45 -5.65
CA HIS A 11 0.37 12.22 -6.74
C HIS A 11 -0.25 11.45 -7.92
N LEU A 12 -1.07 10.43 -7.66
CA LEU A 12 -1.78 9.70 -8.72
C LEU A 12 -2.72 10.62 -9.50
N LEU A 13 -3.51 11.45 -8.79
CA LEU A 13 -4.46 12.38 -9.40
C LEU A 13 -3.79 13.53 -10.18
N GLU A 14 -2.59 13.96 -9.77
CA GLU A 14 -1.79 14.94 -10.51
C GLU A 14 -1.21 14.36 -11.81
N ARG A 15 -1.08 13.03 -11.89
CA ARG A 15 -0.45 12.36 -13.06
C ARG A 15 -1.44 11.88 -14.09
N ALA A 16 -2.69 11.63 -13.71
CA ALA A 16 -3.71 11.09 -14.59
C ALA A 16 -5.12 11.47 -14.13
N ASP A 17 -6.06 11.54 -15.08
CA ASP A 17 -7.48 11.66 -14.79
C ASP A 17 -8.01 10.29 -14.36
N LEU A 18 -8.35 10.14 -13.08
CA LEU A 18 -8.68 8.88 -12.44
C LEU A 18 -9.98 8.97 -11.64
N GLU A 19 -10.83 7.95 -11.75
CA GLU A 19 -11.83 7.67 -10.74
C GLU A 19 -11.17 6.92 -9.57
N LEU A 20 -10.80 7.64 -8.51
CA LEU A 20 -9.99 7.12 -7.41
C LEU A 20 -10.81 6.97 -6.13
N LEU A 21 -10.69 5.81 -5.47
CA LEU A 21 -11.18 5.52 -4.13
C LEU A 21 -9.99 5.36 -3.18
N ALA A 22 -9.89 6.23 -2.18
CA ALA A 22 -8.86 6.17 -1.15
C ALA A 22 -9.45 5.63 0.17
N LEU A 23 -8.88 4.54 0.68
CA LEU A 23 -9.29 3.87 1.91
C LEU A 23 -8.23 4.02 2.99
N ASP A 24 -8.65 4.33 4.21
CA ASP A 24 -7.84 4.14 5.42
C ASP A 24 -8.74 3.71 6.58
N ILE A 25 -8.22 2.90 7.48
CA ILE A 25 -8.98 2.39 8.63
C ILE A 25 -9.19 3.47 9.70
N ASP A 26 -8.30 4.47 9.75
CA ASP A 26 -8.30 5.53 10.75
C ASP A 26 -9.04 6.77 10.24
N ALA A 27 -10.13 7.13 10.93
CA ALA A 27 -10.96 8.28 10.58
C ALA A 27 -10.20 9.63 10.67
N VAL A 28 -9.30 9.79 11.64
CA VAL A 28 -8.51 11.02 11.80
C VAL A 28 -7.49 11.13 10.66
N ARG A 29 -6.89 10.01 10.29
CA ARG A 29 -5.95 9.97 9.18
C ARG A 29 -6.64 10.17 7.84
N THR A 30 -7.87 9.63 7.65
CA THR A 30 -8.66 9.83 6.43
C THR A 30 -8.99 11.31 6.21
N ARG A 31 -9.32 12.07 7.26
CA ARG A 31 -9.51 13.53 7.15
C ARG A 31 -8.30 14.26 6.59
N ARG A 32 -7.08 13.79 6.89
CA ARG A 32 -5.85 14.38 6.31
C ARG A 32 -5.76 14.14 4.79
N ILE A 33 -6.32 13.04 4.29
CA ILE A 33 -6.44 12.83 2.83
C ILE A 33 -7.35 13.91 2.25
N GLU A 34 -8.52 14.12 2.85
CA GLU A 34 -9.52 15.12 2.42
C GLU A 34 -8.94 16.53 2.45
N ASP A 35 -8.28 16.92 3.54
CA ASP A 35 -7.62 18.22 3.68
C ASP A 35 -6.56 18.43 2.57
N ASN A 36 -5.75 17.43 2.27
CA ASN A 36 -4.75 17.49 1.22
C ASN A 36 -5.39 17.60 -0.17
N LEU A 37 -6.42 16.83 -0.46
CA LEU A 37 -7.15 16.89 -1.73
C LEU A 37 -7.79 18.27 -1.91
N GLN A 38 -8.45 18.81 -0.88
CA GLN A 38 -9.04 20.15 -0.91
C GLN A 38 -7.99 21.23 -1.18
N ARG A 39 -6.86 21.20 -0.47
CA ARG A 39 -5.75 22.16 -0.64
C ARG A 39 -5.15 22.13 -2.04
N LEU A 40 -5.12 20.95 -2.68
CA LEU A 40 -4.55 20.75 -4.02
C LEU A 40 -5.60 20.86 -5.14
N HIS A 41 -6.87 21.14 -4.79
CA HIS A 41 -8.00 21.18 -5.73
C HIS A 41 -8.16 19.86 -6.52
N LEU A 42 -7.88 18.72 -5.86
CA LEU A 42 -8.02 17.37 -6.42
C LEU A 42 -9.29 16.72 -5.89
N VAL A 43 -9.87 15.79 -6.66
CA VAL A 43 -11.10 15.09 -6.31
C VAL A 43 -10.88 13.59 -6.28
N ALA A 44 -11.22 12.96 -5.16
CA ALA A 44 -11.30 11.50 -5.02
C ALA A 44 -12.42 11.14 -4.05
N ARG A 45 -12.90 9.90 -4.14
CA ARG A 45 -13.74 9.34 -3.09
C ARG A 45 -12.84 8.89 -1.94
N THR A 46 -13.16 9.30 -0.71
CA THR A 46 -12.49 8.82 0.51
C THR A 46 -13.45 7.96 1.32
N LYS A 47 -12.93 6.95 2.00
CA LYS A 47 -13.74 6.13 2.89
C LYS A 47 -12.94 5.63 4.08
N VAL A 48 -13.51 5.79 5.28
CA VAL A 48 -12.98 5.16 6.50
C VAL A 48 -13.44 3.71 6.47
N ALA A 49 -12.51 2.79 6.21
CA ALA A 49 -12.80 1.36 6.16
C ALA A 49 -11.53 0.53 6.30
N ASP A 50 -11.65 -0.65 6.91
CA ASP A 50 -10.63 -1.67 6.82
C ASP A 50 -10.65 -2.28 5.42
N CYS A 51 -9.52 -2.25 4.71
CA CYS A 51 -9.42 -2.83 3.37
C CYS A 51 -9.65 -4.34 3.36
N LEU A 52 -9.44 -5.03 4.49
CA LEU A 52 -9.74 -6.46 4.65
C LEU A 52 -11.25 -6.75 4.62
N GLU A 53 -12.08 -5.80 5.03
CA GLU A 53 -13.54 -5.93 5.06
C GLU A 53 -14.18 -5.46 3.75
N PHE A 54 -13.69 -5.96 2.60
CA PHE A 54 -14.05 -5.44 1.27
C PHE A 54 -15.57 -5.41 1.01
N ARG A 55 -16.34 -6.30 1.60
CA ARG A 55 -17.81 -6.34 1.46
C ARG A 55 -18.50 -5.09 2.01
N GLN A 56 -17.86 -4.33 2.88
CA GLN A 56 -18.42 -3.11 3.50
C GLN A 56 -18.18 -1.86 2.64
N TRP A 57 -17.23 -1.91 1.72
CA TRP A 57 -16.81 -0.71 0.99
C TRP A 57 -16.75 -0.89 -0.53
N TRP A 58 -16.65 -2.11 -1.04
CA TRP A 58 -16.58 -2.39 -2.47
C TRP A 58 -17.99 -2.45 -3.08
N ASP A 59 -18.17 -1.82 -4.25
CA ASP A 59 -19.45 -1.75 -4.98
C ASP A 59 -19.65 -2.90 -5.99
N GLY A 60 -18.71 -3.85 -6.04
CA GLY A 60 -18.75 -4.99 -6.96
C GLY A 60 -18.08 -4.73 -8.31
N LYS A 61 -17.63 -3.49 -8.60
CA LYS A 61 -16.91 -3.18 -9.83
C LYS A 61 -15.42 -3.46 -9.67
N PRO A 62 -14.84 -4.34 -10.49
CA PRO A 62 -13.41 -4.61 -10.43
C PRO A 62 -12.59 -3.37 -10.77
N PHE A 63 -11.44 -3.23 -10.10
CA PHE A 63 -10.50 -2.14 -10.31
C PHE A 63 -9.55 -2.41 -11.49
N ASP A 64 -9.18 -1.37 -12.21
CA ASP A 64 -8.11 -1.42 -13.22
C ASP A 64 -6.72 -1.47 -12.55
N ALA A 65 -6.58 -0.76 -11.43
CA ALA A 65 -5.36 -0.70 -10.66
C ALA A 65 -5.64 -0.55 -9.16
N ILE A 66 -4.78 -1.14 -8.33
CA ILE A 66 -4.80 -0.99 -6.87
C ILE A 66 -3.40 -0.60 -6.40
N LEU A 67 -3.31 0.45 -5.58
CA LEU A 67 -2.13 0.78 -4.79
C LEU A 67 -2.34 0.31 -3.35
N ALA A 68 -1.55 -0.63 -2.90
CA ALA A 68 -1.52 -1.14 -1.54
C ALA A 68 -0.28 -0.59 -0.81
N ASP A 69 -0.42 0.56 -0.13
CA ASP A 69 0.61 1.18 0.71
C ASP A 69 0.51 0.61 2.13
N VAL A 70 0.92 -0.65 2.25
CA VAL A 70 0.58 -1.49 3.40
C VAL A 70 1.23 -1.04 4.70
N PRO A 71 0.61 -1.30 5.87
CA PRO A 71 1.26 -1.07 7.16
C PRO A 71 2.52 -1.94 7.25
N CYS A 72 3.64 -1.32 7.61
CA CYS A 72 4.95 -1.98 7.72
C CYS A 72 5.73 -1.49 8.94
N SER A 73 6.91 -2.05 9.18
CA SER A 73 7.78 -1.66 10.27
C SER A 73 8.24 -0.20 10.22
N ALA A 74 8.18 0.41 9.04
CA ALA A 74 8.72 1.73 8.74
C ALA A 74 10.24 1.83 8.94
N SER A 75 10.96 0.71 8.91
CA SER A 75 12.41 0.65 9.15
C SER A 75 13.23 1.49 8.16
N GLY A 76 12.71 1.73 6.96
CA GLY A 76 13.36 2.56 5.94
C GLY A 76 13.34 4.07 6.24
N VAL A 77 12.45 4.55 7.14
CA VAL A 77 12.35 5.96 7.53
C VAL A 77 12.96 6.26 8.91
N GLY A 78 13.76 5.33 9.43
CA GLY A 78 14.38 5.42 10.76
C GLY A 78 15.30 6.63 10.97
N ARG A 79 15.71 7.32 9.91
CA ARG A 79 16.44 8.59 10.00
C ARG A 79 15.53 9.71 10.52
N ARG A 80 14.30 9.78 10.03
CA ARG A 80 13.29 10.78 10.47
C ARG A 80 12.56 10.35 11.75
N HIS A 81 12.52 9.06 12.02
CA HIS A 81 11.83 8.43 13.14
C HIS A 81 12.76 7.46 13.87
N PRO A 82 13.79 7.96 14.62
CA PRO A 82 14.81 7.11 15.25
C PRO A 82 14.27 6.18 16.33
N ASP A 83 13.12 6.50 16.89
CA ASP A 83 12.36 5.67 17.83
C ASP A 83 11.98 4.30 17.28
N ILE A 84 11.80 4.18 15.96
CA ILE A 84 11.50 2.91 15.29
C ILE A 84 12.56 1.85 15.62
N LYS A 85 13.85 2.23 15.67
CA LYS A 85 14.96 1.31 15.94
C LYS A 85 14.89 0.70 17.35
N VAL A 86 14.28 1.42 18.30
CA VAL A 86 14.18 1.02 19.70
C VAL A 86 12.86 0.32 20.00
N LEU A 87 11.77 0.78 19.38
CA LEU A 87 10.41 0.33 19.68
C LEU A 87 10.01 -0.94 18.93
N ARG A 88 10.56 -1.19 17.72
CA ARG A 88 10.20 -2.36 16.91
C ARG A 88 10.82 -3.64 17.47
N ARG A 89 9.97 -4.66 17.59
CA ARG A 89 10.34 -6.01 18.02
C ARG A 89 10.11 -6.99 16.86
N GLU A 90 10.80 -8.10 16.90
CA GLU A 90 10.63 -9.18 15.91
C GLU A 90 9.17 -9.67 15.82
N SER A 91 8.47 -9.74 16.97
CA SER A 91 7.04 -10.08 16.99
C SER A 91 6.15 -9.11 16.22
N ASP A 92 6.53 -7.82 16.16
CA ASP A 92 5.80 -6.81 15.39
C ASP A 92 5.98 -7.05 13.88
N ILE A 93 7.20 -7.40 13.45
CA ILE A 93 7.48 -7.71 12.05
C ILE A 93 6.65 -8.91 11.60
N ARG A 94 6.64 -10.00 12.39
CA ARG A 94 5.83 -11.20 12.05
C ARG A 94 4.33 -10.87 11.92
N ARG A 95 3.79 -10.03 12.82
CA ARG A 95 2.39 -9.59 12.75
C ARG A 95 2.12 -8.74 11.50
N LEU A 96 3.03 -7.82 11.17
CA LEU A 96 2.92 -6.98 9.98
C LEU A 96 2.96 -7.81 8.69
N VAL A 97 3.90 -8.75 8.58
CA VAL A 97 3.99 -9.69 7.46
C VAL A 97 2.68 -10.47 7.28
N HIS A 98 2.07 -10.94 8.37
CA HIS A 98 0.77 -11.61 8.29
C HIS A 98 -0.35 -10.67 7.80
N THR A 99 -0.39 -9.44 8.30
CA THR A 99 -1.37 -8.43 7.86
C THR A 99 -1.18 -8.08 6.38
N GLN A 100 0.06 -7.91 5.93
CA GLN A 100 0.40 -7.62 4.55
C GLN A 100 -0.05 -8.76 3.60
N ALA A 101 0.17 -10.01 4.00
CA ALA A 101 -0.32 -11.17 3.26
C ALA A 101 -1.84 -11.14 3.11
N ALA A 102 -2.56 -10.90 4.21
CA ALA A 102 -4.02 -10.81 4.20
C ALA A 102 -4.53 -9.68 3.31
N ILE A 103 -3.85 -8.51 3.31
CA ILE A 103 -4.19 -7.37 2.44
C ILE A 103 -4.03 -7.75 0.97
N LEU A 104 -2.91 -8.35 0.58
CA LEU A 104 -2.68 -8.81 -0.79
C LEU A 104 -3.74 -9.81 -1.24
N ASP A 105 -3.99 -10.84 -0.42
CA ASP A 105 -4.96 -11.90 -0.71
C ASP A 105 -6.41 -11.36 -0.81
N THR A 106 -6.74 -10.31 -0.03
CA THR A 106 -8.05 -9.66 -0.06
C THR A 106 -8.24 -8.74 -1.27
N LEU A 107 -7.22 -7.97 -1.63
CA LEU A 107 -7.32 -6.98 -2.70
C LEU A 107 -7.17 -7.59 -4.09
N TRP A 108 -6.40 -8.67 -4.24
CA TRP A 108 -6.14 -9.29 -5.54
C TRP A 108 -7.39 -9.71 -6.31
N PRO A 109 -8.39 -10.38 -5.70
CA PRO A 109 -9.62 -10.75 -6.40
C PRO A 109 -10.43 -9.55 -6.92
N LEU A 110 -10.22 -8.35 -6.37
CA LEU A 110 -10.95 -7.14 -6.75
C LEU A 110 -10.40 -6.49 -8.03
N LEU A 111 -9.27 -6.97 -8.56
CA LEU A 111 -8.71 -6.52 -9.84
C LEU A 111 -9.39 -7.19 -11.02
N LYS A 112 -9.51 -6.46 -12.12
CA LYS A 112 -9.83 -7.02 -13.45
C LYS A 112 -8.71 -7.95 -13.93
N PRO A 113 -9.02 -8.93 -14.82
CA PRO A 113 -7.98 -9.53 -15.64
C PRO A 113 -7.20 -8.45 -16.39
N GLY A 114 -5.88 -8.56 -16.46
CA GLY A 114 -4.98 -7.53 -17.00
C GLY A 114 -4.74 -6.35 -16.08
N GLY A 115 -5.45 -6.23 -14.96
CA GLY A 115 -5.26 -5.17 -13.96
C GLY A 115 -3.94 -5.30 -13.20
N VAL A 116 -3.52 -4.22 -12.52
CA VAL A 116 -2.24 -4.17 -11.82
C VAL A 116 -2.41 -3.83 -10.34
N LEU A 117 -1.56 -4.40 -9.50
CA LEU A 117 -1.43 -4.05 -8.09
C LEU A 117 -0.01 -3.57 -7.81
N LEU A 118 0.11 -2.33 -7.31
CA LEU A 118 1.36 -1.81 -6.79
C LEU A 118 1.40 -2.04 -5.27
N TYR A 119 2.25 -2.95 -4.84
CA TYR A 119 2.56 -3.17 -3.43
C TYR A 119 3.68 -2.21 -3.02
N ALA A 120 3.50 -1.49 -1.92
CA ALA A 120 4.47 -0.52 -1.43
C ALA A 120 4.67 -0.62 0.08
N THR A 121 5.92 -0.51 0.52
CA THR A 121 6.31 -0.35 1.93
C THR A 121 7.38 0.71 2.09
N CYS A 122 7.53 1.25 3.30
CA CYS A 122 8.71 2.00 3.74
C CYS A 122 9.58 1.14 4.66
N SER A 123 9.73 -0.15 4.36
CA SER A 123 10.56 -1.11 5.09
C SER A 123 11.83 -1.46 4.30
N VAL A 124 12.89 -1.84 5.02
CA VAL A 124 14.10 -2.44 4.46
C VAL A 124 14.18 -3.95 4.76
N PHE A 125 13.21 -4.51 5.47
CA PHE A 125 13.20 -5.93 5.80
C PHE A 125 12.71 -6.78 4.64
N VAL A 126 13.48 -7.80 4.31
CA VAL A 126 13.16 -8.74 3.22
C VAL A 126 11.82 -9.44 3.46
N GLU A 127 11.50 -9.74 4.72
CA GLU A 127 10.27 -10.41 5.14
C GLU A 127 9.01 -9.61 4.80
N GLU A 128 9.09 -8.28 4.85
CA GLU A 128 7.98 -7.37 4.51
C GLU A 128 7.95 -7.02 3.01
N ASN A 129 9.02 -7.30 2.28
CA ASN A 129 9.27 -6.88 0.90
C ASN A 129 9.30 -8.08 -0.06
N GLN A 130 10.48 -8.43 -0.56
CA GLN A 130 10.65 -9.49 -1.56
C GLN A 130 10.06 -10.83 -1.11
N ALA A 131 10.34 -11.27 0.11
CA ALA A 131 9.83 -12.56 0.61
C ALA A 131 8.29 -12.57 0.69
N GLN A 132 7.66 -11.43 1.01
CA GLN A 132 6.21 -11.29 1.01
C GLN A 132 5.63 -11.45 -0.39
N VAL A 133 6.23 -10.77 -1.37
CA VAL A 133 5.80 -10.84 -2.78
C VAL A 133 6.04 -12.23 -3.35
N ASP A 134 7.18 -12.86 -3.09
CA ASP A 134 7.49 -14.22 -3.56
C ASP A 134 6.48 -15.23 -2.99
N ALA A 135 6.16 -15.14 -1.69
CA ALA A 135 5.15 -15.98 -1.07
C ALA A 135 3.74 -15.73 -1.66
N PHE A 136 3.41 -14.50 -2.03
CA PHE A 136 2.16 -14.16 -2.70
C PHE A 136 2.09 -14.80 -4.09
N LEU A 137 3.13 -14.70 -4.90
CA LEU A 137 3.19 -15.29 -6.24
C LEU A 137 3.06 -16.82 -6.24
N VAL A 138 3.55 -17.48 -5.19
CA VAL A 138 3.34 -18.93 -5.02
C VAL A 138 1.87 -19.27 -4.76
N ARG A 139 1.13 -18.40 -4.05
CA ARG A 139 -0.31 -18.61 -3.73
C ARG A 139 -1.25 -18.21 -4.86
N GLN A 140 -0.84 -17.27 -5.71
CA GLN A 140 -1.68 -16.68 -6.76
C GLN A 140 -1.11 -17.01 -8.14
N ALA A 141 -1.63 -18.08 -8.74
CA ALA A 141 -1.13 -18.58 -10.03
C ALA A 141 -1.37 -17.62 -11.22
N ASP A 142 -2.33 -16.69 -11.08
CA ASP A 142 -2.66 -15.65 -12.06
C ASP A 142 -1.91 -14.32 -11.82
N ALA A 143 -0.94 -14.29 -10.88
CA ALA A 143 -0.13 -13.12 -10.60
C ALA A 143 1.25 -13.22 -11.25
N GLN A 144 1.68 -12.13 -11.87
CA GLN A 144 3.02 -11.99 -12.44
C GLN A 144 3.68 -10.72 -11.89
N ARG A 145 4.95 -10.82 -11.47
CA ARG A 145 5.75 -9.65 -11.08
C ARG A 145 6.28 -8.96 -12.34
N VAL A 146 5.89 -7.70 -12.53
CA VAL A 146 6.31 -6.87 -13.67
C VAL A 146 7.54 -6.04 -13.32
N LEU A 147 7.56 -5.48 -12.10
CA LEU A 147 8.64 -4.63 -11.61
C LEU A 147 8.85 -4.90 -10.12
N GLU A 148 10.10 -4.80 -9.69
CA GLU A 148 10.47 -4.83 -8.28
C GLU A 148 11.64 -3.88 -8.03
N GLU A 149 11.51 -3.01 -7.03
CA GLU A 149 12.55 -2.07 -6.64
C GLU A 149 12.68 -1.99 -5.12
N GLN A 150 13.90 -2.13 -4.61
CA GLN A 150 14.25 -1.87 -3.21
C GLN A 150 15.19 -0.67 -3.15
N TRP A 151 14.74 0.40 -2.53
CA TRP A 151 15.57 1.57 -2.24
C TRP A 151 16.01 1.50 -0.78
N LEU A 152 17.31 1.44 -0.55
CA LEU A 152 17.87 1.50 0.80
C LEU A 152 18.01 2.97 1.23
N PRO A 153 17.89 3.28 2.53
CA PRO A 153 18.08 4.64 3.03
C PRO A 153 19.46 5.19 2.67
N GLN A 154 19.49 6.42 2.17
CA GLN A 154 20.69 7.18 1.88
C GLN A 154 20.55 8.61 2.44
N ASP A 155 21.58 9.44 2.32
CA ASP A 155 21.54 10.84 2.79
C ASP A 155 20.44 11.65 2.10
N SER A 156 20.15 11.34 0.82
CA SER A 156 19.18 12.05 -0.02
C SER A 156 17.75 11.51 0.06
N HIS A 157 17.54 10.27 0.49
CA HIS A 157 16.21 9.64 0.53
C HIS A 157 16.08 8.55 1.60
N ASP A 158 14.84 8.28 1.96
CA ASP A 158 14.48 7.16 2.83
C ASP A 158 14.46 5.83 2.08
N GLY A 159 14.30 4.74 2.85
CA GLY A 159 14.13 3.41 2.28
C GLY A 159 12.67 3.13 1.90
N PHE A 160 12.49 2.55 0.71
CA PHE A 160 11.20 2.13 0.18
C PHE A 160 11.33 0.83 -0.58
N TYR A 161 10.24 0.11 -0.67
CA TYR A 161 10.11 -1.04 -1.56
C TYR A 161 8.85 -0.91 -2.38
N TYR A 162 8.94 -1.30 -3.65
CA TYR A 162 7.83 -1.33 -4.61
C TYR A 162 7.85 -2.62 -5.41
N ALA A 163 6.70 -3.26 -5.55
CA ALA A 163 6.50 -4.35 -6.48
C ALA A 163 5.22 -4.14 -7.27
N LEU A 164 5.33 -4.09 -8.60
CA LEU A 164 4.20 -4.04 -9.51
C LEU A 164 3.85 -5.45 -9.94
N LEU A 165 2.64 -5.87 -9.63
CA LEU A 165 2.07 -7.16 -9.95
C LEU A 165 0.97 -7.00 -10.99
N GLN A 166 0.92 -7.86 -12.00
CA GLN A 166 -0.11 -7.89 -13.02
C GLN A 166 -0.92 -9.18 -12.91
N LYS A 167 -2.23 -9.05 -13.03
CA LYS A 167 -3.16 -10.17 -13.06
C LYS A 167 -3.31 -10.68 -14.50
N ALA A 168 -3.15 -11.98 -14.69
CA ALA A 168 -3.34 -12.62 -16.00
C ALA A 168 -4.82 -12.61 -16.45
#